data_7f354181e830ae5fa286385265746cbb
#
_entry.id   7f354181e830ae5fa286385265746cbb
#
_cell.length_a   1.000
_cell.length_b   1.000
_cell.length_c   1.000
_cell.angle_alpha   90.00
_cell.angle_beta   90.00
_cell.angle_gamma   90.00
#
_symmetry.space_group_name_H-M   'P 1'
#
loop_
_entity.id
_entity.type
_entity.pdbx_description
1 polymer ?
#
loop_
_entity_poly.entity_id
_entity_poly.type
_entity_poly.pdbx_seq_one_letter_code
_entity_poly.pdbx_strand_id
1 'polypeptide(L)'
;LTVQSNYMFNNAAGVRIGYPLGIGGHTNAIVTGNYIVDYSYPFYQADGWTNCIYTNNIGVNPYNRFMWSLETLSQVNAGDVTSHTINHNTYAMTNHFSTSPFAFQVASTNWAFTNWQAVVRGDTNSTYNLSVPSNVAIYVFAPSTDLNFVHVAVFNWTNASTTTVDLTPYFAAGTRIAIYDAQDIPNSYTNLSSSTTVPLNLTRTNR
;
A
#
# COMPACT_ATOMS: atom_id res chain seq x y z
N LEU A 1 1.29 10.55 14.71
CA LEU A 1 1.91 10.19 13.43
C LEU A 1 0.81 9.90 12.42
N THR A 2 0.92 10.48 11.21
CA THR A 2 0.00 10.17 10.10
C THR A 2 0.81 9.73 8.89
N VAL A 3 0.42 8.60 8.29
CA VAL A 3 0.93 8.04 7.03
C VAL A 3 -0.28 7.86 6.12
N GLN A 4 -0.44 8.75 5.15
CA GLN A 4 -1.67 8.81 4.36
C GLN A 4 -1.40 8.96 2.87
N SER A 5 -2.19 8.28 2.05
CA SER A 5 -2.23 8.43 0.58
C SER A 5 -0.86 8.27 -0.10
N ASN A 6 -0.04 7.33 0.39
CA ASN A 6 1.24 7.02 -0.20
C ASN A 6 1.12 5.84 -1.18
N TYR A 7 1.91 5.91 -2.23
CA TYR A 7 2.09 4.84 -3.21
C TYR A 7 3.52 4.34 -3.11
N MET A 8 3.68 3.14 -2.56
CA MET A 8 4.98 2.57 -2.23
C MET A 8 5.19 1.30 -3.05
N PHE A 9 6.39 1.16 -3.60
CA PHE A 9 6.74 0.00 -4.40
C PHE A 9 8.16 -0.47 -4.07
N ASN A 10 8.30 -1.79 -3.93
CA ASN A 10 9.58 -2.46 -3.72
C ASN A 10 10.39 -1.95 -2.50
N ASN A 11 9.70 -1.63 -1.43
CA ASN A 11 10.33 -1.31 -0.17
C ASN A 11 10.72 -2.60 0.58
N ALA A 12 11.77 -2.51 1.38
CA ALA A 12 12.18 -3.64 2.24
C ALA A 12 11.17 -3.88 3.37
N ALA A 13 10.35 -2.89 3.70
CA ALA A 13 9.19 -3.00 4.58
C ALA A 13 8.16 -1.97 4.13
N GLY A 14 6.87 -2.30 4.20
CA GLY A 14 5.79 -1.36 3.92
C GLY A 14 5.75 -0.21 4.93
N VAL A 15 4.74 -0.15 5.76
CA VAL A 15 4.67 0.81 6.86
C VAL A 15 5.07 0.16 8.17
N ARG A 16 6.20 0.56 8.68
CA ARG A 16 6.69 0.11 9.99
C ARG A 16 6.62 1.24 11.00
N ILE A 17 5.86 1.05 12.06
CA ILE A 17 5.83 1.94 13.21
C ILE A 17 6.29 1.20 14.47
N GLY A 18 7.20 1.86 15.20
CA GLY A 18 7.88 1.24 16.32
C GLY A 18 9.09 0.40 15.92
N TYR A 19 9.84 0.02 16.91
CA TYR A 19 10.98 -0.89 16.78
C TYR A 19 10.94 -1.87 17.96
N PRO A 20 11.39 -3.12 17.76
CA PRO A 20 11.18 -4.20 18.72
C PRO A 20 11.97 -4.09 20.04
N LEU A 21 12.48 -2.97 20.43
CA LEU A 21 13.29 -2.81 21.64
C LEU A 21 12.51 -2.34 22.88
N GLY A 22 11.22 -2.65 22.95
CA GLY A 22 10.51 -2.67 24.25
C GLY A 22 10.24 -1.32 24.91
N ILE A 23 10.34 -0.23 24.19
CA ILE A 23 9.89 1.08 24.70
C ILE A 23 8.47 1.28 24.19
N GLY A 24 7.53 0.74 24.93
CA GLY A 24 6.10 1.00 24.73
C GLY A 24 5.72 2.44 25.10
N GLY A 25 4.53 2.84 24.72
CA GLY A 25 3.95 4.12 25.13
C GLY A 25 3.62 5.09 24.00
N HIS A 26 3.80 4.68 22.75
CA HIS A 26 3.35 5.49 21.62
C HIS A 26 1.88 5.18 21.30
N THR A 27 1.12 6.19 20.92
CA THR A 27 -0.32 6.04 20.66
C THR A 27 -0.76 6.85 19.45
N ASN A 28 -1.94 6.50 18.92
CA ASN A 28 -2.69 7.31 17.96
C ASN A 28 -1.99 7.54 16.61
N ALA A 29 -1.27 6.54 16.08
CA ALA A 29 -0.84 6.60 14.69
C ALA A 29 -2.03 6.36 13.74
N ILE A 30 -2.05 7.09 12.63
CA ILE A 30 -3.05 6.95 11.57
C ILE A 30 -2.32 6.51 10.30
N VAL A 31 -2.71 5.37 9.76
CA VAL A 31 -2.19 4.79 8.52
C VAL A 31 -3.39 4.52 7.61
N THR A 32 -3.62 5.38 6.63
CA THR A 32 -4.85 5.32 5.83
C THR A 32 -4.62 5.63 4.35
N GLY A 33 -5.39 4.97 3.48
CA GLY A 33 -5.41 5.25 2.05
C GLY A 33 -4.09 4.99 1.32
N ASN A 34 -3.23 4.12 1.86
CA ASN A 34 -1.96 3.80 1.22
C ASN A 34 -2.11 2.61 0.26
N TYR A 35 -1.41 2.67 -0.88
CA TYR A 35 -1.23 1.54 -1.77
C TYR A 35 0.23 1.09 -1.69
N ILE A 36 0.46 -0.12 -1.24
CA ILE A 36 1.81 -0.61 -0.96
C ILE A 36 2.02 -1.96 -1.65
N VAL A 37 3.10 -2.07 -2.40
CA VAL A 37 3.59 -3.32 -2.97
C VAL A 37 4.93 -3.63 -2.34
N ASP A 38 5.03 -4.72 -1.61
CA ASP A 38 6.24 -5.09 -0.88
C ASP A 38 6.70 -6.51 -1.20
N TYR A 39 8.00 -6.74 -1.06
CA TYR A 39 8.66 -7.98 -1.45
C TYR A 39 9.34 -8.74 -0.30
N SER A 40 9.63 -8.13 0.84
CA SER A 40 10.55 -8.78 1.78
C SER A 40 10.16 -8.83 3.25
N TYR A 41 9.38 -7.89 3.78
CA TYR A 41 8.98 -7.84 5.19
C TYR A 41 7.47 -7.68 5.35
N PRO A 42 6.96 -7.77 6.59
CA PRO A 42 5.56 -7.50 6.84
C PRO A 42 5.12 -6.17 6.25
N PHE A 43 3.95 -6.21 5.65
CA PHE A 43 3.33 -5.07 5.01
C PHE A 43 3.09 -3.93 5.98
N TYR A 44 2.54 -4.28 7.12
CA TYR A 44 2.40 -3.42 8.29
C TYR A 44 3.04 -4.08 9.49
N GLN A 45 3.87 -3.33 10.15
CA GLN A 45 4.45 -3.72 11.42
C GLN A 45 4.17 -2.62 12.44
N ALA A 46 3.60 -2.99 13.58
CA ALA A 46 3.42 -2.11 14.71
C ALA A 46 3.91 -2.82 15.97
N ASP A 47 4.90 -2.23 16.60
CA ASP A 47 5.50 -2.75 17.83
C ASP A 47 5.46 -1.67 18.91
N GLY A 48 4.84 -1.95 20.05
CA GLY A 48 4.76 -1.04 21.21
C GLY A 48 3.84 0.17 21.00
N TRP A 49 2.92 0.12 20.05
CA TRP A 49 1.94 1.17 19.80
C TRP A 49 0.55 0.72 20.25
N THR A 50 -0.28 1.67 20.64
CA THR A 50 -1.68 1.44 21.01
C THR A 50 -2.60 2.45 20.31
N ASN A 51 -3.87 2.14 20.21
CA ASN A 51 -4.91 3.02 19.64
C ASN A 51 -4.58 3.53 18.22
N CYS A 52 -3.90 2.75 17.41
CA CYS A 52 -3.59 3.12 16.02
C CYS A 52 -4.78 2.81 15.11
N ILE A 53 -4.88 3.59 14.04
CA ILE A 53 -5.92 3.44 13.01
C ILE A 53 -5.26 3.00 11.71
N TYR A 54 -5.68 1.86 11.16
CA TYR A 54 -5.23 1.32 9.88
C TYR A 54 -6.44 1.04 9.01
N THR A 55 -6.77 1.98 8.12
CA THR A 55 -8.00 1.88 7.33
C THR A 55 -7.78 2.23 5.86
N ASN A 56 -8.59 1.63 4.99
CA ASN A 56 -8.60 1.96 3.56
C ASN A 56 -7.24 1.79 2.87
N ASN A 57 -6.40 0.89 3.34
CA ASN A 57 -5.13 0.61 2.72
C ASN A 57 -5.24 -0.59 1.78
N ILE A 58 -4.45 -0.57 0.72
CA ILE A 58 -4.31 -1.69 -0.20
C ILE A 58 -2.90 -2.24 -0.09
N GLY A 59 -2.82 -3.50 0.26
CA GLY A 59 -1.60 -4.25 0.42
C GLY A 59 -1.42 -5.36 -0.59
N VAL A 60 -0.37 -5.32 -1.41
CA VAL A 60 -0.06 -6.36 -2.38
C VAL A 60 1.30 -6.97 -2.10
N ASN A 61 1.33 -8.26 -1.79
CA ASN A 61 2.58 -9.00 -1.60
C ASN A 61 2.68 -10.15 -2.62
N PRO A 62 3.45 -9.97 -3.70
CA PRO A 62 3.62 -11.01 -4.71
C PRO A 62 4.60 -12.11 -4.30
N TYR A 63 5.34 -11.98 -3.19
CA TYR A 63 6.47 -12.85 -2.85
C TYR A 63 6.36 -13.59 -1.52
N ASN A 64 5.18 -13.66 -0.92
CA ASN A 64 5.05 -14.66 0.12
C ASN A 64 5.62 -14.28 1.51
N ARG A 65 5.32 -13.08 1.97
CA ARG A 65 5.66 -12.62 3.31
C ARG A 65 4.39 -12.23 4.08
N PHE A 66 4.54 -11.96 5.35
CA PHE A 66 3.42 -11.55 6.18
C PHE A 66 2.80 -10.25 5.69
N MET A 67 1.47 -10.19 5.71
CA MET A 67 0.74 -8.95 5.51
C MET A 67 0.81 -8.07 6.74
N TRP A 68 0.69 -8.67 7.90
CA TRP A 68 0.74 -8.00 9.18
C TRP A 68 1.74 -8.67 10.11
N SER A 69 2.43 -7.86 10.87
CA SER A 69 3.13 -8.30 12.06
C SER A 69 2.87 -7.30 13.18
N LEU A 70 2.08 -7.70 14.16
CA LEU A 70 1.86 -6.95 15.39
C LEU A 70 2.68 -7.56 16.49
N GLU A 71 3.41 -6.72 17.22
CA GLU A 71 4.14 -7.14 18.41
C GLU A 71 5.05 -8.34 18.17
N THR A 72 6.02 -8.15 17.29
CA THR A 72 6.95 -9.22 16.85
C THR A 72 7.77 -9.82 17.98
N LEU A 73 7.91 -9.12 19.09
CA LEU A 73 8.60 -9.61 20.27
C LEU A 73 7.62 -9.92 21.39
N SER A 74 7.89 -11.01 22.07
CA SER A 74 7.13 -11.63 23.16
C SER A 74 6.86 -10.75 24.41
N GLN A 75 6.99 -9.45 24.31
CA GLN A 75 6.94 -8.54 25.46
C GLN A 75 5.65 -7.72 25.54
N VAL A 76 4.73 -7.88 24.61
CA VAL A 76 3.49 -7.10 24.61
C VAL A 76 2.32 -7.96 25.02
N ASN A 77 1.52 -7.41 25.92
CA ASN A 77 0.27 -8.03 26.37
C ASN A 77 -0.70 -8.15 25.18
N ALA A 78 -1.31 -9.30 25.03
CA ALA A 78 -2.34 -9.55 24.02
C ALA A 78 -3.49 -8.49 24.03
N GLY A 79 -3.58 -7.69 25.08
CA GLY A 79 -4.51 -6.57 25.21
C GLY A 79 -4.20 -5.40 24.26
N ASP A 80 -2.97 -5.22 23.85
CA ASP A 80 -2.59 -4.07 23.02
C ASP A 80 -3.06 -4.22 21.57
N VAL A 81 -3.07 -5.44 21.03
CA VAL A 81 -3.50 -5.69 19.65
C VAL A 81 -4.99 -5.37 19.43
N THR A 82 -5.80 -5.45 20.47
CA THR A 82 -7.24 -5.14 20.39
C THR A 82 -7.53 -3.64 20.54
N SER A 83 -6.52 -2.83 20.83
CA SER A 83 -6.66 -1.37 20.92
C SER A 83 -6.66 -0.70 19.54
N HIS A 84 -6.21 -1.41 18.51
CA HIS A 84 -6.13 -0.85 17.17
C HIS A 84 -7.47 -0.89 16.44
N THR A 85 -7.74 0.14 15.64
CA THR A 85 -8.81 0.12 14.65
C THR A 85 -8.23 -0.34 13.31
N ILE A 86 -8.45 -1.59 12.94
CA ILE A 86 -8.03 -2.17 11.66
C ILE A 86 -9.28 -2.51 10.88
N ASN A 87 -9.50 -1.86 9.73
CA ASN A 87 -10.71 -2.11 8.95
C ASN A 87 -10.65 -1.54 7.51
N HIS A 88 -11.52 -2.02 6.63
CA HIS A 88 -11.63 -1.55 5.24
C HIS A 88 -10.33 -1.63 4.44
N ASN A 89 -9.46 -2.58 4.77
CA ASN A 89 -8.23 -2.81 4.03
C ASN A 89 -8.42 -3.89 2.97
N THR A 90 -7.63 -3.83 1.92
CA THR A 90 -7.55 -4.89 0.91
C THR A 90 -6.16 -5.51 0.94
N TYR A 91 -6.10 -6.81 1.15
CA TYR A 91 -4.87 -7.58 1.13
C TYR A 91 -4.88 -8.52 -0.07
N ALA A 92 -3.83 -8.48 -0.87
CA ALA A 92 -3.65 -9.36 -2.00
C ALA A 92 -2.27 -10.02 -1.92
N MET A 93 -2.22 -11.35 -1.94
CA MET A 93 -0.99 -12.10 -1.83
C MET A 93 -1.03 -13.33 -2.71
N THR A 94 0.06 -13.61 -3.44
CA THR A 94 0.18 -14.90 -4.12
C THR A 94 0.39 -16.00 -3.09
N ASN A 95 -0.38 -17.08 -3.22
CA ASN A 95 -0.26 -18.21 -2.31
C ASN A 95 0.99 -19.04 -2.65
N HIS A 96 2.12 -18.70 -2.04
CA HIS A 96 3.35 -19.48 -2.14
C HIS A 96 3.70 -20.26 -0.87
N PHE A 97 2.94 -20.08 0.21
CA PHE A 97 3.09 -20.96 1.37
C PHE A 97 2.36 -22.27 1.08
N SER A 98 3.03 -23.18 0.41
CA SER A 98 2.53 -24.56 0.23
C SER A 98 2.26 -25.27 1.56
N THR A 99 2.66 -24.67 2.68
CA THR A 99 2.56 -25.28 4.01
C THR A 99 1.89 -24.39 5.08
N SER A 100 1.60 -23.11 4.79
CA SER A 100 0.96 -22.25 5.79
C SER A 100 0.17 -21.10 5.16
N PRO A 101 -1.15 -21.07 5.28
CA PRO A 101 -2.00 -19.98 4.81
C PRO A 101 -1.92 -18.73 5.72
N PHE A 102 -0.92 -18.62 6.54
CA PHE A 102 -0.86 -17.65 7.63
C PHE A 102 -0.10 -16.39 7.23
N ALA A 103 -0.83 -15.41 6.74
CA ALA A 103 -0.26 -14.12 6.31
C ALA A 103 -0.23 -13.05 7.42
N PHE A 104 -0.78 -13.36 8.59
CA PHE A 104 -0.97 -12.43 9.68
C PHE A 104 -0.26 -12.94 10.93
N GLN A 105 0.50 -12.08 11.58
CA GLN A 105 1.28 -12.47 12.75
C GLN A 105 0.99 -11.56 13.94
N VAL A 106 0.81 -12.17 15.11
CA VAL A 106 0.74 -11.50 16.41
C VAL A 106 1.65 -12.22 17.38
N ALA A 107 2.58 -11.51 17.99
CA ALA A 107 3.52 -12.04 18.99
C ALA A 107 4.15 -13.37 18.55
N SER A 108 4.68 -13.42 17.33
CA SER A 108 5.29 -14.62 16.73
C SER A 108 4.34 -15.78 16.42
N THR A 109 3.05 -15.64 16.67
CA THR A 109 2.03 -16.62 16.28
C THR A 109 1.39 -16.21 14.96
N ASN A 110 1.33 -17.15 14.04
CA ASN A 110 0.80 -16.92 12.70
C ASN A 110 -0.67 -17.30 12.62
N TRP A 111 -1.45 -16.47 11.94
CA TRP A 111 -2.90 -16.60 11.84
C TRP A 111 -3.38 -16.57 10.40
N ALA A 112 -4.38 -17.41 10.08
CA ALA A 112 -5.21 -17.23 8.89
C ALA A 112 -6.08 -15.97 9.05
N PHE A 113 -6.51 -15.37 7.93
CA PHE A 113 -7.23 -14.10 7.96
C PHE A 113 -8.45 -14.08 8.87
N THR A 114 -9.26 -15.14 8.83
CA THR A 114 -10.45 -15.26 9.67
C THR A 114 -10.13 -15.31 11.17
N ASN A 115 -9.04 -16.01 11.53
CA ASN A 115 -8.59 -16.07 12.92
C ASN A 115 -7.92 -14.75 13.35
N TRP A 116 -7.21 -14.11 12.44
CA TRP A 116 -6.67 -12.75 12.64
C TRP A 116 -7.78 -11.76 13.03
N GLN A 117 -8.89 -11.74 12.29
CA GLN A 117 -10.04 -10.87 12.59
C GLN A 117 -10.55 -11.07 14.02
N ALA A 118 -10.61 -12.32 14.48
CA ALA A 118 -11.01 -12.63 15.84
C ALA A 118 -9.98 -12.17 16.89
N VAL A 119 -8.68 -12.34 16.60
CA VAL A 119 -7.59 -11.96 17.52
C VAL A 119 -7.49 -10.45 17.69
N VAL A 120 -7.55 -9.68 16.62
CA VAL A 120 -7.48 -8.21 16.67
C VAL A 120 -8.82 -7.56 17.00
N ARG A 121 -9.90 -8.34 17.04
CA ARG A 121 -11.28 -7.87 17.21
C ARG A 121 -11.68 -6.77 16.22
N GLY A 122 -11.21 -6.89 15.00
CA GLY A 122 -11.39 -5.88 13.95
C GLY A 122 -11.23 -6.48 12.57
N ASP A 123 -10.98 -5.63 11.59
CA ASP A 123 -10.68 -5.98 10.19
C ASP A 123 -11.83 -6.71 9.46
N THR A 124 -13.04 -6.59 9.99
CA THR A 124 -14.21 -7.36 9.53
C THR A 124 -14.74 -6.93 8.17
N ASN A 125 -14.47 -5.67 7.77
CA ASN A 125 -14.83 -5.14 6.45
C ASN A 125 -13.63 -5.08 5.49
N SER A 126 -12.57 -5.78 5.82
CA SER A 126 -11.40 -5.92 4.95
C SER A 126 -11.51 -7.17 4.09
N THR A 127 -10.78 -7.19 2.99
CA THR A 127 -10.75 -8.32 2.06
C THR A 127 -9.35 -8.93 1.98
N TYR A 128 -9.31 -10.24 1.83
CA TYR A 128 -8.07 -10.98 1.63
C TYR A 128 -8.18 -11.86 0.38
N ASN A 129 -7.31 -11.62 -0.59
CA ASN A 129 -7.27 -12.30 -1.87
C ASN A 129 -5.98 -13.12 -2.01
N LEU A 130 -6.10 -14.36 -2.45
CA LEU A 130 -4.96 -15.26 -2.71
C LEU A 130 -4.32 -15.05 -4.09
N SER A 131 -4.53 -13.90 -4.69
CA SER A 131 -3.95 -13.52 -5.98
C SER A 131 -3.61 -12.03 -5.97
N VAL A 132 -2.55 -11.66 -6.67
CA VAL A 132 -2.27 -10.25 -6.96
C VAL A 132 -3.36 -9.67 -7.87
N PRO A 133 -3.54 -8.35 -7.92
CA PRO A 133 -4.44 -7.71 -8.86
C PRO A 133 -4.16 -8.13 -10.31
N SER A 134 -5.21 -8.23 -11.11
CA SER A 134 -5.13 -8.61 -12.53
C SER A 134 -5.46 -7.46 -13.48
N ASN A 135 -5.30 -6.24 -13.03
CA ASN A 135 -5.59 -5.02 -13.79
C ASN A 135 -4.44 -4.02 -13.68
N VAL A 136 -4.47 -3.00 -14.52
CA VAL A 136 -3.63 -1.81 -14.31
C VAL A 136 -4.33 -0.92 -13.27
N ALA A 137 -3.67 -0.67 -12.15
CA ALA A 137 -4.18 0.24 -11.13
C ALA A 137 -3.51 1.61 -11.29
N ILE A 138 -4.33 2.67 -11.37
CA ILE A 138 -3.87 4.04 -11.59
C ILE A 138 -4.37 4.91 -10.44
N TYR A 139 -3.46 5.65 -9.85
CA TYR A 139 -3.76 6.60 -8.78
C TYR A 139 -3.25 7.98 -9.17
N VAL A 140 -4.09 8.99 -9.06
CA VAL A 140 -3.74 10.38 -9.33
C VAL A 140 -3.79 11.16 -8.01
N PHE A 141 -2.70 11.82 -7.72
CA PHE A 141 -2.57 12.63 -6.52
C PHE A 141 -2.21 14.08 -6.91
N ALA A 142 -3.07 15.01 -6.52
CA ALA A 142 -2.82 16.44 -6.66
C ALA A 142 -2.29 16.99 -5.32
N PRO A 143 -1.10 17.59 -5.28
CA PRO A 143 -0.63 18.28 -4.09
C PRO A 143 -1.56 19.44 -3.73
N SER A 144 -1.85 19.61 -2.45
CA SER A 144 -2.71 20.71 -1.98
C SER A 144 -2.09 22.10 -2.16
N THR A 145 -0.80 22.16 -2.37
CA THR A 145 -0.01 23.39 -2.44
C THR A 145 0.30 23.86 -3.85
N ASP A 146 0.16 22.99 -4.86
CA ASP A 146 0.38 23.34 -6.26
C ASP A 146 -0.60 22.62 -7.16
N LEU A 147 -1.48 23.38 -7.79
CA LEU A 147 -2.53 22.87 -8.68
C LEU A 147 -2.06 22.73 -10.15
N ASN A 148 -0.78 23.05 -10.44
CA ASN A 148 -0.25 22.99 -11.80
C ASN A 148 0.27 21.61 -12.19
N PHE A 149 0.38 20.69 -11.26
CA PHE A 149 0.80 19.33 -11.55
C PHE A 149 0.09 18.28 -10.69
N VAL A 150 0.11 17.06 -11.17
CA VAL A 150 -0.34 15.88 -10.43
C VAL A 150 0.71 14.78 -10.52
N HIS A 151 0.79 13.97 -9.49
CA HIS A 151 1.53 12.72 -9.56
C HIS A 151 0.60 11.60 -10.00
N VAL A 152 1.09 10.74 -10.90
CA VAL A 152 0.37 9.55 -11.34
C VAL A 152 1.19 8.32 -10.99
N ALA A 153 0.67 7.47 -10.13
CA ALA A 153 1.25 6.17 -9.82
C ALA A 153 0.52 5.08 -10.61
N VAL A 154 1.28 4.27 -11.33
CA VAL A 154 0.74 3.18 -12.15
C VAL A 154 1.33 1.85 -11.70
N PHE A 155 0.46 0.93 -11.28
CA PHE A 155 0.82 -0.45 -10.96
C PHE A 155 0.32 -1.36 -12.08
N ASN A 156 1.22 -1.79 -12.93
CA ASN A 156 0.92 -2.57 -14.13
C ASN A 156 1.00 -4.08 -13.86
N TRP A 157 -0.07 -4.65 -13.32
CA TRP A 157 -0.13 -6.09 -13.00
C TRP A 157 -0.34 -6.99 -14.21
N THR A 158 -0.77 -6.41 -15.34
CA THR A 158 -1.09 -7.16 -16.56
C THR A 158 0.03 -7.20 -17.59
N ASN A 159 1.15 -6.51 -17.32
CA ASN A 159 2.19 -6.24 -18.31
C ASN A 159 1.65 -5.55 -19.57
N ALA A 160 0.62 -4.72 -19.44
CA ALA A 160 0.11 -3.94 -20.55
C ALA A 160 1.20 -2.99 -21.10
N SER A 161 1.27 -2.83 -22.39
CA SER A 161 2.22 -1.91 -23.02
C SER A 161 1.79 -0.44 -22.90
N THR A 162 0.50 -0.22 -22.74
CA THR A 162 -0.09 1.12 -22.64
C THR A 162 -1.25 1.13 -21.68
N THR A 163 -1.57 2.29 -21.14
CA THR A 163 -2.82 2.56 -20.42
C THR A 163 -3.24 4.00 -20.66
N THR A 164 -4.39 4.40 -20.16
CA THR A 164 -4.84 5.80 -20.20
C THR A 164 -5.13 6.27 -18.78
N VAL A 165 -4.84 7.54 -18.51
CA VAL A 165 -5.21 8.21 -17.27
C VAL A 165 -6.22 9.33 -17.59
N ASP A 166 -7.29 9.39 -16.80
CA ASP A 166 -8.25 10.50 -16.86
C ASP A 166 -7.81 11.58 -15.86
N LEU A 167 -7.45 12.74 -16.38
CA LEU A 167 -7.04 13.91 -15.63
C LEU A 167 -8.12 15.01 -15.62
N THR A 168 -9.33 14.72 -16.12
CA THR A 168 -10.45 15.66 -16.11
C THR A 168 -10.77 16.26 -14.74
N PRO A 169 -10.66 15.51 -13.62
CA PRO A 169 -10.89 16.09 -12.30
C PRO A 169 -9.86 17.15 -11.87
N TYR A 170 -8.73 17.21 -12.56
CA TYR A 170 -7.59 18.05 -12.16
C TYR A 170 -7.29 19.19 -13.12
N PHE A 171 -7.61 19.03 -14.40
CA PHE A 171 -7.30 20.01 -15.43
C PHE A 171 -8.52 20.28 -16.32
N ALA A 172 -8.69 21.54 -16.69
CA ALA A 172 -9.74 21.93 -17.61
C ALA A 172 -9.48 21.36 -19.03
N ALA A 173 -10.56 21.14 -19.78
CA ALA A 173 -10.45 20.74 -21.18
C ALA A 173 -9.62 21.75 -21.99
N GLY A 174 -8.76 21.25 -22.84
CA GLY A 174 -7.85 22.09 -23.63
C GLY A 174 -6.56 22.52 -22.92
N THR A 175 -6.38 22.17 -21.64
CA THR A 175 -5.12 22.39 -20.93
C THR A 175 -3.98 21.59 -21.61
N ARG A 176 -2.86 22.25 -21.84
CA ARG A 176 -1.66 21.57 -22.33
C ARG A 176 -0.98 20.84 -21.17
N ILE A 177 -0.85 19.54 -21.28
CA ILE A 177 -0.30 18.67 -20.25
C ILE A 177 1.02 18.07 -20.73
N ALA A 178 2.08 18.23 -19.93
CA ALA A 178 3.36 17.57 -20.11
C ALA A 178 3.49 16.39 -19.12
N ILE A 179 3.97 15.26 -19.60
CA ILE A 179 4.13 14.06 -18.79
C ILE A 179 5.61 13.72 -18.67
N TYR A 180 6.04 13.42 -17.47
CA TYR A 180 7.42 13.02 -17.17
C TYR A 180 7.43 11.72 -16.39
N ASP A 181 8.33 10.81 -16.76
CA ASP A 181 8.65 9.67 -15.90
C ASP A 181 9.54 10.15 -14.76
N ALA A 182 9.05 10.12 -13.54
CA ALA A 182 9.79 10.57 -12.36
C ALA A 182 11.10 9.80 -12.11
N GLN A 183 11.28 8.63 -12.72
CA GLN A 183 12.50 7.83 -12.59
C GLN A 183 13.54 8.11 -13.70
N ASP A 184 13.15 8.84 -14.74
CA ASP A 184 14.05 9.18 -15.88
C ASP A 184 13.67 10.53 -16.50
N ILE A 185 13.60 11.57 -15.68
CA ILE A 185 13.16 12.91 -16.11
C ILE A 185 13.91 13.44 -17.34
N PRO A 186 15.23 13.26 -17.50
CA PRO A 186 15.96 13.79 -18.64
C PRO A 186 15.59 13.16 -19.98
N ASN A 187 15.21 11.89 -19.97
CA ASN A 187 14.93 11.11 -21.19
C ASN A 187 13.44 10.76 -21.31
N SER A 188 12.66 11.06 -20.29
CA SER A 188 11.24 10.81 -20.33
C SER A 188 10.54 11.95 -20.98
N TYR A 189 9.95 11.75 -22.09
CA TYR A 189 9.14 12.74 -22.56
C TYR A 189 7.95 12.51 -23.11
N THR A 190 7.20 13.31 -22.84
CA THR A 190 6.42 14.44 -23.10
C THR A 190 5.47 14.26 -24.23
N ASN A 191 4.27 13.96 -23.99
CA ASN A 191 3.25 14.37 -24.90
C ASN A 191 2.59 15.64 -24.36
N LEU A 192 2.65 16.74 -25.11
CA LEU A 192 1.78 17.87 -24.89
C LEU A 192 0.40 17.47 -25.41
N SER A 193 -0.41 16.89 -24.57
CA SER A 193 -1.77 16.55 -24.89
C SER A 193 -2.66 17.74 -24.56
N SER A 194 -3.58 18.07 -25.47
CA SER A 194 -4.71 18.96 -25.17
C SER A 194 -5.92 18.17 -24.66
N SER A 195 -5.78 16.85 -24.53
CA SER A 195 -6.80 15.96 -23.98
C SER A 195 -6.53 15.70 -22.51
N THR A 196 -7.57 15.73 -21.69
CA THR A 196 -7.49 15.32 -20.28
C THR A 196 -7.46 13.81 -20.09
N THR A 197 -7.78 13.02 -21.12
CA THR A 197 -7.53 11.58 -21.17
C THR A 197 -6.22 11.33 -21.89
N VAL A 198 -5.19 10.93 -21.13
CA VAL A 198 -3.83 10.90 -21.61
C VAL A 198 -3.33 9.47 -21.71
N PRO A 199 -2.81 9.03 -22.88
CA PRO A 199 -2.18 7.72 -23.01
C PRO A 199 -0.81 7.71 -22.32
N LEU A 200 -0.55 6.66 -21.56
CA LEU A 200 0.73 6.39 -20.91
C LEU A 200 1.38 5.18 -21.58
N ASN A 201 2.62 5.31 -21.98
CA ASN A 201 3.44 4.18 -22.42
C ASN A 201 4.04 3.50 -21.18
N LEU A 202 3.74 2.23 -21.01
CA LEU A 202 4.20 1.41 -19.89
C LEU A 202 5.35 0.48 -20.26
N THR A 203 5.77 0.46 -21.52
CA THR A 203 6.92 -0.32 -21.95
C THR A 203 8.19 0.38 -21.48
N ARG A 204 8.86 -0.22 -20.50
CA ARG A 204 10.23 0.17 -20.16
C ARG A 204 11.19 -0.70 -20.96
N THR A 205 12.05 -0.09 -21.73
CA THR A 205 13.29 -0.73 -22.11
C THR A 205 14.11 -0.91 -20.84
N ASN A 206 14.31 -2.15 -20.40
CA ASN A 206 15.18 -2.47 -19.29
C ASN A 206 16.52 -1.74 -19.46
N ARG A 207 16.84 -0.88 -18.50
CA ARG A 207 18.18 -0.36 -18.33
C ARG A 207 18.81 -0.96 -17.10
#